data_39692369033f91d95340927711e5ac2a
#
_entry.id   39692369033f91d95340927711e5ac2a
#
_cell.length_a   1.000
_cell.length_b   1.000
_cell.length_c   1.000
_cell.angle_alpha   90.00
_cell.angle_beta   90.00
_cell.angle_gamma   90.00
#
_symmetry.space_group_name_H-M   'P 1'
#
loop_
_entity.id
_entity.type
_entity.pdbx_description
1 polymer ?
#
loop_
_entity_poly.entity_id
_entity_poly.type
_entity_poly.pdbx_seq_one_letter_code
_entity_poly.pdbx_strand_id
1 'polypeptide(L)'
;MRWLKHSLADEWADPAIGATMSPMASTHALGDLTWTEVRDSPRIVLIPVGSLEQHGPHLPLDTDTRIATAIAEHVCELREDLVVGPAVGIGASGEHAGFEGTLSIGTDALTTVLVELARSADAFAGVVFVNGHGGNRDALLAARAILRLEARTVVAWSPSIPGGDAHAGRSETSILLAIDPECVRTDAMEAGATAPLGELLDDLQSGGVKSVSENGVLGDPTTATAEHGNELFLGLIADLALTIDKVFPR
;
A
#
# COMPACT_ATOMS: atom_id res chain seq x y z
N MET A 1 1.70 -38.77 19.33
CA MET A 1 1.20 -37.39 19.44
C MET A 1 1.11 -36.79 18.02
N ARG A 2 -0.11 -36.75 17.48
CA ARG A 2 -0.41 -36.24 16.12
C ARG A 2 -0.78 -34.76 16.27
N TRP A 3 0.05 -33.85 15.82
CA TRP A 3 -0.30 -32.44 15.69
C TRP A 3 -0.97 -32.24 14.33
N LEU A 4 -2.25 -31.90 14.38
CA LEU A 4 -3.06 -31.49 13.23
C LEU A 4 -2.49 -30.20 12.63
N LYS A 5 -2.01 -30.31 11.40
CA LYS A 5 -1.83 -29.15 10.51
C LYS A 5 -3.21 -28.79 9.98
N HIS A 6 -3.90 -27.85 10.64
CA HIS A 6 -4.97 -27.13 9.96
C HIS A 6 -4.32 -25.98 9.21
N SER A 7 -4.38 -26.08 7.90
CA SER A 7 -4.00 -25.01 6.97
C SER A 7 -5.09 -23.95 7.02
N LEU A 8 -4.73 -22.71 7.33
CA LEU A 8 -5.61 -21.54 7.23
C LEU A 8 -6.18 -21.31 5.81
N ALA A 9 -5.64 -22.03 4.82
CA ALA A 9 -6.12 -21.98 3.44
C ALA A 9 -7.50 -22.64 3.24
N ASP A 10 -7.93 -23.52 4.15
CA ASP A 10 -9.19 -24.25 3.99
C ASP A 10 -10.42 -23.51 4.56
N GLU A 11 -10.23 -22.46 5.37
CA GLU A 11 -11.33 -21.62 5.88
C GLU A 11 -11.81 -20.53 4.90
N TRP A 12 -11.07 -20.27 3.84
CA TRP A 12 -11.34 -19.19 2.88
C TRP A 12 -11.97 -19.64 1.55
N ALA A 13 -12.30 -20.93 1.42
CA ALA A 13 -12.93 -21.49 0.24
C ALA A 13 -14.46 -21.44 0.35
N ASP A 14 -15.05 -20.23 0.49
CA ASP A 14 -16.47 -20.01 0.26
C ASP A 14 -16.67 -19.61 -1.21
N PRO A 15 -17.34 -20.45 -2.05
CA PRO A 15 -17.55 -20.16 -3.47
C PRO A 15 -18.54 -19.02 -3.75
N ALA A 16 -18.99 -18.28 -2.74
CA ALA A 16 -19.90 -17.14 -2.88
C ALA A 16 -19.18 -15.78 -3.10
N ILE A 17 -17.85 -15.73 -3.14
CA ILE A 17 -17.09 -14.48 -3.37
C ILE A 17 -16.88 -14.25 -4.88
N GLY A 18 -17.97 -14.22 -5.63
CA GLY A 18 -18.04 -13.76 -7.01
C GLY A 18 -18.73 -12.41 -7.15
N ALA A 19 -18.93 -11.68 -6.05
CA ALA A 19 -19.51 -10.34 -6.07
C ALA A 19 -18.37 -9.32 -6.05
N THR A 20 -18.38 -8.37 -6.98
CA THR A 20 -17.60 -7.13 -6.92
C THR A 20 -17.66 -6.58 -5.49
N MET A 21 -16.50 -6.46 -4.83
CA MET A 21 -16.41 -5.90 -3.49
C MET A 21 -16.80 -4.42 -3.58
N SER A 22 -18.04 -4.10 -3.20
CA SER A 22 -18.46 -2.71 -3.00
C SER A 22 -17.59 -2.10 -1.89
N PRO A 23 -17.19 -0.82 -1.99
CA PRO A 23 -16.51 -0.16 -0.89
C PRO A 23 -17.45 -0.16 0.32
N MET A 24 -17.17 -1.05 1.28
CA MET A 24 -17.87 -1.06 2.55
C MET A 24 -17.47 0.19 3.33
N ALA A 25 -18.44 0.92 3.87
CA ALA A 25 -18.14 1.98 4.82
C ALA A 25 -17.36 1.35 5.98
N SER A 26 -16.07 1.69 6.09
CA SER A 26 -15.19 1.11 7.09
C SER A 26 -15.67 1.50 8.49
N THR A 27 -16.10 0.53 9.28
CA THR A 27 -16.44 0.74 10.70
C THR A 27 -15.20 1.03 11.56
N HIS A 28 -14.01 1.03 10.94
CA HIS A 28 -12.71 1.17 11.58
C HIS A 28 -11.98 2.47 11.23
N ALA A 29 -12.65 3.45 10.59
CA ALA A 29 -12.02 4.73 10.28
C ALA A 29 -11.79 5.56 11.56
N LEU A 30 -10.55 5.97 11.80
CA LEU A 30 -10.20 6.82 12.96
C LEU A 30 -10.98 8.14 12.96
N GLY A 31 -11.24 8.70 11.77
CA GLY A 31 -11.99 9.95 11.62
C GLY A 31 -13.44 9.91 12.11
N ASP A 32 -14.03 8.73 12.24
CA ASP A 32 -15.39 8.52 12.72
C ASP A 32 -15.47 8.38 14.25
N LEU A 33 -14.30 8.24 14.91
CA LEU A 33 -14.23 8.08 16.36
C LEU A 33 -14.11 9.44 17.06
N THR A 34 -14.68 9.51 18.25
CA THR A 34 -14.45 10.62 19.18
C THR A 34 -13.17 10.38 19.99
N TRP A 35 -12.58 11.45 20.52
CA TRP A 35 -11.36 11.33 21.33
C TRP A 35 -11.57 10.49 22.60
N THR A 36 -12.79 10.42 23.15
CA THR A 36 -13.13 9.61 24.31
C THR A 36 -13.13 8.11 23.98
N GLU A 37 -13.63 7.73 22.80
CA GLU A 37 -13.59 6.35 22.32
C GLU A 37 -12.16 5.86 22.08
N VAL A 38 -11.29 6.71 21.55
CA VAL A 38 -9.86 6.39 21.38
C VAL A 38 -9.17 6.22 22.74
N ARG A 39 -9.43 7.12 23.68
CA ARG A 39 -8.86 7.08 25.04
C ARG A 39 -9.27 5.80 25.79
N ASP A 40 -10.54 5.41 25.70
CA ASP A 40 -11.11 4.32 26.50
C ASP A 40 -10.81 2.92 25.92
N SER A 41 -10.34 2.86 24.67
CA SER A 41 -9.93 1.62 24.00
C SER A 41 -8.66 1.85 23.17
N PRO A 42 -7.46 1.70 23.76
CA PRO A 42 -6.20 1.83 23.03
C PRO A 42 -6.15 0.89 21.83
N ARG A 43 -5.86 1.43 20.64
CA ARG A 43 -5.82 0.73 19.37
C ARG A 43 -4.47 0.88 18.70
N ILE A 44 -4.21 0.05 17.70
CA ILE A 44 -3.08 0.20 16.78
C ILE A 44 -3.61 0.97 15.59
N VAL A 45 -2.96 2.08 15.24
CA VAL A 45 -3.35 2.87 14.07
C VAL A 45 -2.57 2.45 12.83
N LEU A 46 -3.29 2.10 11.77
CA LEU A 46 -2.76 1.86 10.43
C LEU A 46 -2.86 3.16 9.63
N ILE A 47 -1.73 3.66 9.15
CA ILE A 47 -1.67 4.89 8.34
C ILE A 47 -1.25 4.50 6.92
N PRO A 48 -2.15 4.53 5.92
CA PRO A 48 -1.77 4.32 4.53
C PRO A 48 -0.80 5.43 4.08
N VAL A 49 0.25 5.04 3.37
CA VAL A 49 1.25 5.96 2.81
C VAL A 49 1.37 5.67 1.33
N GLY A 50 0.76 6.48 0.52
CA GLY A 50 0.72 6.34 -0.93
C GLY A 50 1.55 7.38 -1.65
N SER A 51 1.10 7.71 -2.85
CA SER A 51 1.66 8.74 -3.72
C SER A 51 0.55 9.48 -4.46
N LEU A 52 0.91 10.55 -5.14
CA LEU A 52 0.14 11.16 -6.22
C LEU A 52 1.06 11.30 -7.43
N GLU A 53 1.10 10.29 -8.28
CA GLU A 53 2.04 10.20 -9.40
C GLU A 53 1.41 9.51 -10.61
N GLN A 54 2.04 9.69 -11.77
CA GLN A 54 1.62 9.01 -12.98
C GLN A 54 1.65 7.48 -12.81
N HIS A 55 0.66 6.78 -13.34
CA HIS A 55 0.56 5.33 -13.41
C HIS A 55 0.13 4.88 -14.82
N GLY A 56 0.90 5.33 -15.81
CA GLY A 56 0.55 5.09 -17.21
C GLY A 56 -0.75 5.80 -17.64
N PRO A 57 -1.23 5.54 -18.85
CA PRO A 57 -2.45 6.18 -19.36
C PRO A 57 -3.74 5.56 -18.78
N HIS A 58 -3.64 4.42 -18.10
CA HIS A 58 -4.79 3.57 -17.75
C HIS A 58 -5.16 3.57 -16.26
N LEU A 59 -4.27 3.95 -15.34
CA LEU A 59 -4.54 4.01 -13.91
C LEU A 59 -4.62 5.45 -13.39
N PRO A 60 -5.36 5.69 -12.30
CA PRO A 60 -5.44 7.00 -11.67
C PRO A 60 -4.13 7.39 -10.99
N LEU A 61 -3.90 8.69 -10.79
CA LEU A 61 -2.69 9.23 -10.16
C LEU A 61 -2.53 8.81 -8.69
N ASP A 62 -3.61 8.45 -8.02
CA ASP A 62 -3.65 8.05 -6.60
C ASP A 62 -3.68 6.52 -6.41
N THR A 63 -3.24 5.76 -7.41
CA THR A 63 -3.22 4.28 -7.40
C THR A 63 -2.62 3.71 -6.12
N ASP A 64 -1.43 4.13 -5.73
CA ASP A 64 -0.73 3.66 -4.53
C ASP A 64 -1.51 3.94 -3.25
N THR A 65 -2.12 5.12 -3.18
CA THR A 65 -2.95 5.51 -2.04
C THR A 65 -4.21 4.64 -1.94
N ARG A 66 -4.86 4.33 -3.06
CA ARG A 66 -6.02 3.43 -3.12
C ARG A 66 -5.67 2.03 -2.65
N ILE A 67 -4.59 1.46 -3.19
CA ILE A 67 -4.14 0.11 -2.84
C ILE A 67 -3.76 0.04 -1.36
N ALA A 68 -2.94 0.97 -0.86
CA ALA A 68 -2.53 1.00 0.54
C ALA A 68 -3.72 1.16 1.50
N THR A 69 -4.69 2.01 1.15
CA THR A 69 -5.91 2.23 1.93
C THR A 69 -6.76 0.97 1.97
N ALA A 70 -7.04 0.36 0.82
CA ALA A 70 -7.82 -0.86 0.74
C ALA A 70 -7.20 -2.02 1.55
N ILE A 71 -5.86 -2.19 1.48
CA ILE A 71 -5.16 -3.20 2.29
C ILE A 71 -5.34 -2.91 3.79
N ALA A 72 -5.14 -1.65 4.22
CA ALA A 72 -5.29 -1.26 5.63
C ALA A 72 -6.71 -1.50 6.14
N GLU A 73 -7.73 -1.14 5.37
CA GLU A 73 -9.13 -1.33 5.70
C GLU A 73 -9.48 -2.81 5.89
N HIS A 74 -9.09 -3.67 4.93
CA HIS A 74 -9.38 -5.10 5.03
C HIS A 74 -8.62 -5.79 6.18
N VAL A 75 -7.40 -5.36 6.50
CA VAL A 75 -6.69 -5.89 7.66
C VAL A 75 -7.36 -5.47 8.96
N CYS A 76 -7.95 -4.27 9.04
CA CYS A 76 -8.71 -3.83 10.21
C CYS A 76 -9.96 -4.69 10.47
N GLU A 77 -10.58 -5.28 9.43
CA GLU A 77 -11.71 -6.21 9.59
C GLU A 77 -11.32 -7.51 10.32
N LEU A 78 -10.03 -7.85 10.34
CA LEU A 78 -9.51 -9.07 10.97
C LEU A 78 -9.23 -8.94 12.47
N ARG A 79 -9.19 -7.69 13.01
CA ARG A 79 -8.85 -7.41 14.40
C ARG A 79 -9.55 -6.14 14.90
N GLU A 80 -10.31 -6.27 15.99
CA GLU A 80 -11.08 -5.16 16.58
C GLU A 80 -10.20 -4.04 17.20
N ASP A 81 -8.96 -4.34 17.53
CA ASP A 81 -7.99 -3.39 18.10
C ASP A 81 -7.22 -2.58 17.02
N LEU A 82 -7.58 -2.71 15.76
CA LEU A 82 -7.02 -1.93 14.67
C LEU A 82 -7.95 -0.77 14.28
N VAL A 83 -7.36 0.31 13.78
CA VAL A 83 -8.09 1.45 13.23
C VAL A 83 -7.29 2.08 12.08
N VAL A 84 -7.99 2.53 11.04
CA VAL A 84 -7.36 3.18 9.87
C VAL A 84 -7.36 4.69 10.07
N GLY A 85 -6.15 5.28 10.07
CA GLY A 85 -5.95 6.73 10.03
C GLY A 85 -6.07 7.30 8.62
N PRO A 86 -6.19 8.62 8.48
CA PRO A 86 -6.15 9.29 7.18
C PRO A 86 -4.86 8.95 6.41
N ALA A 87 -4.98 8.74 5.10
CA ALA A 87 -3.85 8.43 4.26
C ALA A 87 -2.92 9.64 4.06
N VAL A 88 -1.61 9.39 3.99
CA VAL A 88 -0.61 10.31 3.45
C VAL A 88 -0.59 10.11 1.94
N GLY A 89 -1.41 10.86 1.22
CA GLY A 89 -1.66 10.66 -0.22
C GLY A 89 -0.66 11.38 -1.15
N ILE A 90 0.29 12.15 -0.62
CA ILE A 90 1.39 12.75 -1.40
C ILE A 90 2.70 12.28 -0.79
N GLY A 91 3.42 11.46 -1.54
CA GLY A 91 4.66 10.82 -1.12
C GLY A 91 5.92 11.46 -1.71
N ALA A 92 6.97 10.66 -1.79
CA ALA A 92 8.26 11.00 -2.39
C ALA A 92 8.37 10.39 -3.79
N SER A 93 7.79 11.06 -4.79
CA SER A 93 7.64 10.61 -6.18
C SER A 93 8.53 11.40 -7.15
N GLY A 94 9.73 11.78 -6.72
CA GLY A 94 10.65 12.59 -7.53
C GLY A 94 11.08 11.92 -8.84
N GLU A 95 11.14 10.59 -8.87
CA GLU A 95 11.44 9.77 -10.05
C GLU A 95 10.37 9.85 -11.15
N HIS A 96 9.16 10.29 -10.80
CA HIS A 96 8.07 10.55 -11.73
C HIS A 96 7.97 12.02 -12.18
N ALA A 97 8.94 12.86 -11.79
CA ALA A 97 9.02 14.24 -12.27
C ALA A 97 9.11 14.24 -13.82
N GLY A 98 8.34 15.09 -14.45
CA GLY A 98 8.24 15.16 -15.92
C GLY A 98 7.00 14.50 -16.50
N PHE A 99 6.16 13.90 -15.64
CA PHE A 99 4.78 13.52 -16.00
C PHE A 99 3.81 14.47 -15.31
N GLU A 100 2.86 14.98 -16.06
CA GLU A 100 1.86 15.93 -15.59
C GLU A 100 0.96 15.27 -14.53
N GLY A 101 0.63 16.04 -13.48
CA GLY A 101 -0.21 15.59 -12.37
C GLY A 101 0.54 14.94 -11.22
N THR A 102 1.80 14.55 -11.37
CA THR A 102 2.64 14.07 -10.27
C THR A 102 2.92 15.20 -9.28
N LEU A 103 2.65 14.95 -8.00
CA LEU A 103 3.04 15.82 -6.88
C LEU A 103 3.91 15.04 -5.90
N SER A 104 5.09 15.59 -5.60
CA SER A 104 6.02 14.99 -4.64
C SER A 104 6.39 15.98 -3.56
N ILE A 105 6.37 15.55 -2.28
CA ILE A 105 6.91 16.36 -1.16
C ILE A 105 8.38 16.07 -0.90
N GLY A 106 8.94 15.04 -1.56
CA GLY A 106 10.32 14.61 -1.39
C GLY A 106 10.56 13.82 -0.10
N THR A 107 11.70 13.13 -0.07
CA THR A 107 12.06 12.18 0.99
C THR A 107 12.17 12.85 2.37
N ASP A 108 12.81 14.02 2.47
CA ASP A 108 13.03 14.68 3.76
C ASP A 108 11.73 15.19 4.40
N ALA A 109 10.85 15.80 3.58
CA ALA A 109 9.56 16.26 4.07
C ALA A 109 8.66 15.07 4.47
N LEU A 110 8.62 14.01 3.66
CA LEU A 110 7.88 12.81 4.00
C LEU A 110 8.42 12.16 5.29
N THR A 111 9.75 12.08 5.46
CA THR A 111 10.36 11.58 6.71
C THR A 111 9.85 12.37 7.91
N THR A 112 9.84 13.71 7.81
CA THR A 112 9.34 14.57 8.88
C THR A 112 7.87 14.32 9.18
N VAL A 113 7.02 14.21 8.15
CA VAL A 113 5.60 13.92 8.31
C VAL A 113 5.38 12.60 9.04
N LEU A 114 6.06 11.52 8.62
CA LEU A 114 5.93 10.19 9.24
C LEU A 114 6.39 10.21 10.71
N VAL A 115 7.49 10.91 11.02
CA VAL A 115 8.00 11.04 12.38
C VAL A 115 6.99 11.78 13.26
N GLU A 116 6.47 12.92 12.81
CA GLU A 116 5.52 13.71 13.60
C GLU A 116 4.16 13.02 13.78
N LEU A 117 3.67 12.30 12.77
CA LEU A 117 2.48 11.47 12.90
C LEU A 117 2.66 10.41 14.00
N ALA A 118 3.79 9.69 13.99
CA ALA A 118 4.05 8.68 15.01
C ALA A 118 4.29 9.27 16.41
N ARG A 119 4.91 10.45 16.51
CA ARG A 119 5.08 11.19 17.77
C ARG A 119 3.75 11.62 18.37
N SER A 120 2.80 12.06 17.52
CA SER A 120 1.47 12.48 17.95
C SER A 120 0.55 11.32 18.35
N ALA A 121 0.95 10.08 18.05
CA ALA A 121 0.14 8.88 18.26
C ALA A 121 0.33 8.23 19.65
N ASP A 122 0.67 8.98 20.69
CA ASP A 122 0.92 8.46 22.05
C ASP A 122 -0.31 7.80 22.71
N ALA A 123 -1.52 8.11 22.24
CA ALA A 123 -2.75 7.47 22.70
C ALA A 123 -2.98 6.08 22.11
N PHE A 124 -2.18 5.68 21.11
CA PHE A 124 -2.31 4.40 20.44
C PHE A 124 -1.30 3.39 20.98
N ALA A 125 -1.64 2.11 20.90
CA ALA A 125 -0.73 1.00 21.27
C ALA A 125 0.46 0.88 20.31
N GLY A 126 0.33 1.43 19.09
CA GLY A 126 1.39 1.47 18.10
C GLY A 126 0.92 2.07 16.78
N VAL A 127 1.88 2.26 15.87
CA VAL A 127 1.66 2.82 14.53
C VAL A 127 2.15 1.84 13.48
N VAL A 128 1.34 1.60 12.45
CA VAL A 128 1.71 0.82 11.27
C VAL A 128 1.58 1.71 10.05
N PHE A 129 2.70 2.05 9.40
CA PHE A 129 2.69 2.68 8.09
C PHE A 129 2.52 1.60 7.03
N VAL A 130 1.40 1.67 6.29
CA VAL A 130 1.06 0.74 5.20
C VAL A 130 1.44 1.42 3.90
N ASN A 131 2.63 1.11 3.39
CA ASN A 131 3.17 1.77 2.21
C ASN A 131 2.65 1.15 0.92
N GLY A 132 2.24 1.99 -0.05
CA GLY A 132 1.86 1.59 -1.40
C GLY A 132 2.91 1.94 -2.46
N HIS A 133 3.87 2.85 -2.17
CA HIS A 133 4.77 3.44 -3.15
C HIS A 133 6.24 3.13 -2.88
N GLY A 134 6.95 2.63 -3.91
CA GLY A 134 8.36 2.28 -3.81
C GLY A 134 9.29 3.46 -3.44
N GLY A 135 9.03 4.65 -3.99
CA GLY A 135 9.78 5.87 -3.73
C GLY A 135 9.75 6.36 -2.27
N ASN A 136 8.75 5.94 -1.49
CA ASN A 136 8.65 6.27 -0.06
C ASN A 136 9.63 5.49 0.82
N ARG A 137 10.31 4.46 0.28
CA ARG A 137 11.11 3.51 1.05
C ARG A 137 12.16 4.19 1.94
N ASP A 138 12.91 5.14 1.39
CA ASP A 138 13.99 5.78 2.14
C ASP A 138 13.45 6.68 3.25
N ALA A 139 12.34 7.37 3.03
CA ALA A 139 11.65 8.15 4.06
C ALA A 139 11.15 7.26 5.21
N LEU A 140 10.55 6.11 4.89
CA LEU A 140 10.08 5.14 5.88
C LEU A 140 11.22 4.54 6.70
N LEU A 141 12.35 4.21 6.07
CA LEU A 141 13.54 3.70 6.76
C LEU A 141 14.14 4.75 7.70
N ALA A 142 14.25 6.00 7.24
CA ALA A 142 14.74 7.11 8.06
C ALA A 142 13.81 7.41 9.24
N ALA A 143 12.50 7.52 9.00
CA ALA A 143 11.51 7.74 10.05
C ALA A 143 11.54 6.61 11.10
N ARG A 144 11.57 5.35 10.66
CA ARG A 144 11.66 4.19 11.55
C ARG A 144 12.94 4.20 12.39
N ALA A 145 14.08 4.62 11.82
CA ALA A 145 15.33 4.72 12.56
C ALA A 145 15.25 5.75 13.69
N ILE A 146 14.68 6.94 13.42
CA ILE A 146 14.47 8.00 14.40
C ILE A 146 13.53 7.52 15.52
N LEU A 147 12.37 7.00 15.15
CA LEU A 147 11.33 6.57 16.09
C LEU A 147 11.77 5.40 16.98
N ARG A 148 12.63 4.52 16.46
CA ARG A 148 13.25 3.45 17.25
C ARG A 148 14.17 4.00 18.35
N LEU A 149 14.93 5.07 18.08
CA LEU A 149 15.77 5.74 19.09
C LEU A 149 14.92 6.40 20.18
N GLU A 150 13.69 6.77 19.85
CA GLU A 150 12.70 7.32 20.79
C GLU A 150 11.90 6.22 21.52
N ALA A 151 12.27 4.93 21.36
CA ALA A 151 11.59 3.78 21.90
C ALA A 151 10.10 3.66 21.54
N ARG A 152 9.72 4.18 20.37
CA ARG A 152 8.34 4.10 19.84
C ARG A 152 8.13 2.79 19.08
N THR A 153 6.99 2.16 19.28
CA THR A 153 6.61 0.94 18.57
C THR A 153 5.97 1.30 17.22
N VAL A 154 6.77 1.17 16.15
CA VAL A 154 6.34 1.51 14.78
C VAL A 154 6.71 0.40 13.82
N VAL A 155 5.76 0.01 13.00
CA VAL A 155 5.95 -0.87 11.85
C VAL A 155 5.90 -0.04 10.56
N ALA A 156 6.85 -0.24 9.65
CA ALA A 156 6.77 0.23 8.28
C ALA A 156 6.69 -1.01 7.39
N TRP A 157 5.53 -1.24 6.81
CA TRP A 157 5.27 -2.35 5.90
C TRP A 157 5.19 -1.85 4.47
N SER A 158 5.70 -2.63 3.54
CA SER A 158 5.60 -2.38 2.10
C SER A 158 5.26 -3.69 1.39
N PRO A 159 4.44 -3.66 0.34
CA PRO A 159 4.10 -4.85 -0.42
C PRO A 159 5.34 -5.48 -1.04
N SER A 160 5.34 -6.81 -1.12
CA SER A 160 6.33 -7.59 -1.86
C SER A 160 5.61 -8.59 -2.73
N ILE A 161 5.71 -8.43 -4.05
CA ILE A 161 5.08 -9.30 -5.04
C ILE A 161 6.20 -10.02 -5.80
N PRO A 162 6.52 -11.27 -5.46
CA PRO A 162 7.55 -12.02 -6.17
C PRO A 162 7.23 -12.15 -7.66
N GLY A 163 8.15 -11.72 -8.52
CA GLY A 163 7.96 -11.74 -9.98
C GLY A 163 6.98 -10.68 -10.52
N GLY A 164 6.54 -9.76 -9.66
CA GLY A 164 5.74 -8.60 -10.08
C GLY A 164 6.56 -7.61 -10.91
N ASP A 165 5.86 -6.82 -11.69
CA ASP A 165 6.42 -5.68 -12.41
C ASP A 165 6.64 -4.48 -11.48
N ALA A 166 7.37 -3.49 -11.97
CA ALA A 166 7.90 -2.46 -11.09
C ALA A 166 6.93 -1.30 -10.85
N HIS A 167 6.07 -0.96 -11.85
CA HIS A 167 5.17 0.19 -11.76
C HIS A 167 4.11 0.19 -12.86
N ALA A 168 2.86 0.42 -12.51
CA ALA A 168 1.71 0.53 -13.41
C ALA A 168 1.55 -0.65 -14.39
N GLY A 169 2.14 -1.78 -14.08
CA GLY A 169 2.09 -2.97 -14.92
C GLY A 169 0.95 -3.92 -14.55
N ARG A 170 1.18 -5.21 -14.78
CA ARG A 170 0.16 -6.24 -14.55
C ARG A 170 -0.29 -6.31 -13.09
N SER A 171 0.63 -6.16 -12.14
CA SER A 171 0.35 -6.37 -10.71
C SER A 171 -0.62 -5.33 -10.16
N GLU A 172 -0.28 -4.06 -10.26
CA GLU A 172 -1.11 -2.94 -9.76
C GLU A 172 -2.42 -2.82 -10.54
N THR A 173 -2.35 -2.97 -11.86
CA THR A 173 -3.55 -2.97 -12.71
C THR A 173 -4.51 -4.08 -12.31
N SER A 174 -4.01 -5.31 -12.04
CA SER A 174 -4.85 -6.41 -11.60
C SER A 174 -5.47 -6.14 -10.23
N ILE A 175 -4.71 -5.59 -9.29
CA ILE A 175 -5.24 -5.24 -7.95
C ILE A 175 -6.36 -4.21 -8.10
N LEU A 176 -6.17 -3.13 -8.88
CA LEU A 176 -7.23 -2.13 -9.08
C LEU A 176 -8.43 -2.70 -9.81
N LEU A 177 -8.26 -3.60 -10.79
CA LEU A 177 -9.38 -4.32 -11.41
C LEU A 177 -10.20 -5.13 -10.41
N ALA A 178 -9.56 -5.63 -9.33
CA ALA A 178 -10.25 -6.39 -8.29
C ALA A 178 -10.97 -5.50 -7.27
N ILE A 179 -10.35 -4.38 -6.84
CA ILE A 179 -10.88 -3.56 -5.72
C ILE A 179 -11.70 -2.35 -6.19
N ASP A 180 -11.38 -1.76 -7.37
CA ASP A 180 -12.05 -0.58 -7.91
C ASP A 180 -11.97 -0.58 -9.46
N PRO A 181 -12.65 -1.50 -10.15
CA PRO A 181 -12.54 -1.67 -11.60
C PRO A 181 -12.96 -0.44 -12.41
N GLU A 182 -13.84 0.40 -11.85
CA GLU A 182 -14.34 1.59 -12.54
C GLU A 182 -13.27 2.66 -12.74
N CYS A 183 -12.21 2.66 -11.92
CA CYS A 183 -11.11 3.60 -12.05
C CYS A 183 -10.10 3.20 -13.13
N VAL A 184 -10.13 1.97 -13.64
CA VAL A 184 -9.16 1.43 -14.61
C VAL A 184 -9.67 1.67 -16.04
N ARG A 185 -8.89 2.38 -16.84
CA ARG A 185 -9.16 2.65 -18.28
C ARG A 185 -8.59 1.50 -19.11
N THR A 186 -9.35 0.41 -19.22
CA THR A 186 -8.87 -0.82 -19.86
C THR A 186 -8.56 -0.66 -21.35
N ASP A 187 -9.20 0.29 -22.03
CA ASP A 187 -8.96 0.66 -23.43
C ASP A 187 -7.67 1.44 -23.66
N ALA A 188 -7.07 1.95 -22.58
CA ALA A 188 -5.80 2.69 -22.60
C ALA A 188 -4.60 1.88 -22.06
N MET A 189 -4.76 0.58 -21.82
CA MET A 189 -3.65 -0.29 -21.38
C MET A 189 -2.62 -0.47 -22.49
N GLU A 190 -1.38 -0.09 -22.21
CA GLU A 190 -0.25 -0.25 -23.12
C GLU A 190 0.98 -0.74 -22.34
N ALA A 191 1.72 -1.70 -22.93
CA ALA A 191 3.00 -2.10 -22.36
C ALA A 191 4.01 -0.95 -22.40
N GLY A 192 4.79 -0.82 -21.34
CA GLY A 192 5.90 0.12 -21.24
C GLY A 192 7.25 -0.61 -21.27
N ALA A 193 8.17 -0.18 -20.40
CA ALA A 193 9.46 -0.86 -20.25
C ALA A 193 9.28 -2.19 -19.52
N THR A 194 9.57 -3.32 -20.18
CA THR A 194 9.43 -4.68 -19.61
C THR A 194 10.76 -5.31 -19.23
N ALA A 195 11.88 -4.60 -19.39
CA ALA A 195 13.18 -5.08 -18.92
C ALA A 195 13.19 -5.25 -17.40
N PRO A 196 13.94 -6.21 -16.85
CA PRO A 196 14.07 -6.37 -15.41
C PRO A 196 14.50 -5.07 -14.73
N LEU A 197 13.90 -4.74 -13.58
CA LEU A 197 14.17 -3.49 -12.87
C LEU A 197 15.68 -3.24 -12.63
N GLY A 198 16.43 -4.32 -12.36
CA GLY A 198 17.89 -4.22 -12.16
C GLY A 198 18.65 -3.69 -13.37
N GLU A 199 18.14 -3.87 -14.60
CA GLU A 199 18.73 -3.35 -15.83
C GLU A 199 18.36 -1.87 -16.08
N LEU A 200 17.28 -1.41 -15.46
CA LEU A 200 16.76 -0.04 -15.62
C LEU A 200 17.26 0.91 -14.51
N LEU A 201 17.87 0.39 -13.44
CA LEU A 201 18.15 1.18 -12.23
C LEU A 201 19.05 2.40 -12.49
N ASP A 202 20.10 2.26 -13.28
CA ASP A 202 21.05 3.36 -13.56
C ASP A 202 20.35 4.51 -14.31
N ASP A 203 19.52 4.17 -15.30
CA ASP A 203 18.76 5.13 -16.08
C ASP A 203 17.64 5.76 -15.23
N LEU A 204 16.94 4.98 -14.41
CA LEU A 204 15.94 5.47 -13.47
C LEU A 204 16.54 6.46 -12.47
N GLN A 205 17.72 6.16 -11.91
CA GLN A 205 18.39 7.05 -10.97
C GLN A 205 18.86 8.35 -11.59
N SER A 206 19.29 8.31 -12.85
CA SER A 206 19.84 9.47 -13.54
C SER A 206 18.79 10.35 -14.24
N GLY A 207 17.71 9.75 -14.73
CA GLY A 207 16.73 10.42 -15.60
C GLY A 207 15.27 10.24 -15.20
N GLY A 208 14.99 9.47 -14.16
CA GLY A 208 13.64 9.14 -13.71
C GLY A 208 12.91 8.20 -14.68
N VAL A 209 11.63 7.94 -14.38
CA VAL A 209 10.80 6.98 -15.14
C VAL A 209 10.67 7.38 -16.62
N LYS A 210 10.60 8.68 -16.92
CA LYS A 210 10.44 9.15 -18.30
C LYS A 210 11.63 8.83 -19.20
N SER A 211 12.80 8.61 -18.64
CA SER A 211 13.99 8.24 -19.41
C SER A 211 13.98 6.78 -19.89
N VAL A 212 13.21 5.92 -19.25
CA VAL A 212 13.12 4.47 -19.56
C VAL A 212 11.76 4.07 -20.13
N SER A 213 10.70 4.87 -19.88
CA SER A 213 9.36 4.58 -20.36
C SER A 213 8.64 5.89 -20.75
N GLU A 214 8.31 6.03 -22.02
CA GLU A 214 7.62 7.24 -22.54
C GLU A 214 6.20 7.35 -21.98
N ASN A 215 5.49 6.20 -21.84
CA ASN A 215 4.14 6.13 -21.29
C ASN A 215 4.09 5.98 -19.76
N GLY A 216 5.25 5.90 -19.11
CA GLY A 216 5.38 5.81 -17.65
C GLY A 216 5.20 4.41 -17.07
N VAL A 217 4.85 3.39 -17.85
CA VAL A 217 4.64 2.02 -17.38
C VAL A 217 5.98 1.28 -17.30
N LEU A 218 6.27 0.64 -16.15
CA LEU A 218 7.42 -0.28 -16.00
C LEU A 218 6.90 -1.71 -15.85
N GLY A 219 6.40 -2.27 -16.94
CA GLY A 219 5.76 -3.57 -17.02
C GLY A 219 4.80 -3.69 -18.20
N ASP A 220 3.90 -4.68 -18.14
CA ASP A 220 2.87 -4.91 -19.16
C ASP A 220 1.48 -5.13 -18.52
N PRO A 221 0.60 -4.11 -18.50
CA PRO A 221 -0.74 -4.22 -17.94
C PRO A 221 -1.73 -4.99 -18.83
N THR A 222 -1.40 -5.27 -20.10
CA THR A 222 -2.37 -5.81 -21.09
C THR A 222 -2.90 -7.20 -20.74
N THR A 223 -2.22 -7.91 -19.84
CA THR A 223 -2.61 -9.24 -19.33
C THR A 223 -3.15 -9.21 -17.91
N ALA A 224 -3.46 -8.02 -17.38
CA ALA A 224 -4.02 -7.87 -16.04
C ALA A 224 -5.46 -8.42 -15.98
N THR A 225 -5.81 -9.05 -14.86
CA THR A 225 -7.16 -9.56 -14.60
C THR A 225 -7.56 -9.32 -13.16
N ALA A 226 -8.86 -9.19 -12.90
CA ALA A 226 -9.40 -9.04 -11.56
C ALA A 226 -9.13 -10.29 -10.68
N GLU A 227 -9.14 -11.50 -11.28
CA GLU A 227 -8.85 -12.74 -10.57
C GLU A 227 -7.42 -12.73 -10.01
N HIS A 228 -6.45 -12.39 -10.85
CA HIS A 228 -5.06 -12.26 -10.42
C HIS A 228 -4.88 -11.15 -9.38
N GLY A 229 -5.59 -10.04 -9.56
CA GLY A 229 -5.62 -8.95 -8.59
C GLY A 229 -6.13 -9.37 -7.23
N ASN A 230 -7.20 -10.15 -7.19
CA ASN A 230 -7.75 -10.68 -5.94
C ASN A 230 -6.77 -11.62 -5.23
N GLU A 231 -6.09 -12.51 -5.97
CA GLU A 231 -5.05 -13.37 -5.40
C GLU A 231 -3.91 -12.56 -4.77
N LEU A 232 -3.41 -11.55 -5.48
CA LEU A 232 -2.37 -10.67 -4.98
C LEU A 232 -2.84 -9.89 -3.74
N PHE A 233 -4.01 -9.30 -3.80
CA PHE A 233 -4.58 -8.49 -2.75
C PHE A 233 -4.77 -9.27 -1.45
N LEU A 234 -5.34 -10.47 -1.51
CA LEU A 234 -5.48 -11.37 -0.36
C LEU A 234 -4.12 -11.77 0.21
N GLY A 235 -3.13 -12.03 -0.65
CA GLY A 235 -1.76 -12.31 -0.22
C GLY A 235 -1.13 -11.14 0.56
N LEU A 236 -1.34 -9.91 0.10
CA LEU A 236 -0.82 -8.70 0.76
C LEU A 236 -1.53 -8.44 2.11
N ILE A 237 -2.84 -8.65 2.18
CA ILE A 237 -3.61 -8.58 3.44
C ILE A 237 -3.04 -9.58 4.45
N ALA A 238 -2.84 -10.84 4.04
CA ALA A 238 -2.31 -11.87 4.92
C ALA A 238 -0.89 -11.55 5.41
N ASP A 239 -0.01 -11.04 4.55
CA ASP A 239 1.35 -10.64 4.92
C ASP A 239 1.38 -9.47 5.91
N LEU A 240 0.55 -8.44 5.68
CA LEU A 240 0.44 -7.32 6.62
C LEU A 240 -0.12 -7.79 7.97
N ALA A 241 -1.18 -8.60 7.98
CA ALA A 241 -1.76 -9.14 9.22
C ALA A 241 -0.73 -9.94 10.02
N LEU A 242 0.02 -10.84 9.37
CA LEU A 242 1.11 -11.58 10.00
C LEU A 242 2.23 -10.67 10.54
N THR A 243 2.53 -9.59 9.84
CA THR A 243 3.52 -8.61 10.27
C THR A 243 3.06 -7.87 11.53
N ILE A 244 1.79 -7.49 11.58
CA ILE A 244 1.18 -6.86 12.76
C ILE A 244 1.18 -7.84 13.94
N ASP A 245 0.75 -9.09 13.76
CA ASP A 245 0.68 -10.09 14.83
C ASP A 245 2.06 -10.42 15.44
N LYS A 246 3.15 -10.31 14.68
CA LYS A 246 4.52 -10.49 15.18
C LYS A 246 4.97 -9.37 16.13
N VAL A 247 4.50 -8.15 15.91
CA VAL A 247 4.91 -6.96 16.68
C VAL A 247 3.91 -6.66 17.79
N PHE A 248 2.64 -6.89 17.53
CA PHE A 248 1.51 -6.63 18.42
C PHE A 248 0.71 -7.94 18.60
N PRO A 249 1.21 -8.89 19.40
CA PRO A 249 0.49 -10.15 19.64
C PRO A 249 -0.85 -9.89 20.34
N ARG A 250 -1.82 -10.77 20.03
CA ARG A 250 -3.18 -10.73 20.61
C ARG A 250 -3.16 -11.18 22.07
#